data_d015cc7eedb280d1fc727b381e17aea1
#
_entry.id   d015cc7eedb280d1fc727b381e17aea1
#
_cell.length_a   1.000
_cell.length_b   1.000
_cell.length_c   1.000
_cell.angle_alpha   90.00
_cell.angle_beta   90.00
_cell.angle_gamma   90.00
#
_symmetry.space_group_name_H-M   'P 1'
#
loop_
_entity.id
_entity.type
_entity.pdbx_description
1 polymer ?
#
loop_
_entity_poly.entity_id
_entity_poly.type
_entity_poly.pdbx_seq_one_letter_code
_entity_poly.pdbx_strand_id
1 'polypeptide(L)'
;MFNLVIKDLKLSVMMSIFGFFFPVFISLAGLKTSIRAFEVNIMYVLAIFMITYFSIMYSNGYDQKNKSDIILNSFPINKKDIVRGKYLLLLIFSIIYSISVIAITNVFILLGIGKGGQPADIWDVIFAMNLLLIFYSIYYPIYFKSENGLATFNQLVYMLIILTPAIL
;
A
#
# COMPACT_ATOMS: atom_id res chain seq x y z
N MET A 1 -13.81 17.04 -3.42
CA MET A 1 -12.96 16.05 -2.71
C MET A 1 -13.34 14.61 -3.05
N PHE A 2 -14.57 14.13 -2.79
CA PHE A 2 -14.98 12.74 -3.07
C PHE A 2 -14.81 12.29 -4.53
N ASN A 3 -15.14 13.15 -5.50
CA ASN A 3 -14.97 12.84 -6.91
C ASN A 3 -13.50 12.58 -7.31
N LEU A 4 -12.54 13.23 -6.64
CA LEU A 4 -11.10 12.97 -6.85
C LEU A 4 -10.72 11.57 -6.33
N VAL A 5 -11.21 11.20 -5.14
CA VAL A 5 -10.97 9.87 -4.56
C VAL A 5 -11.59 8.78 -5.45
N ILE A 6 -12.82 8.98 -5.92
CA ILE A 6 -13.49 8.02 -6.83
C ILE A 6 -12.72 7.87 -8.15
N LYS A 7 -12.21 8.97 -8.70
CA LYS A 7 -11.36 8.93 -9.90
C LYS A 7 -10.12 8.06 -9.65
N ASP A 8 -9.40 8.32 -8.57
CA ASP A 8 -8.17 7.60 -8.23
C ASP A 8 -8.43 6.11 -7.93
N LEU A 9 -9.55 5.80 -7.26
CA LEU A 9 -9.99 4.42 -7.05
C LEU A 9 -10.28 3.70 -8.39
N LYS A 10 -10.98 4.34 -9.32
CA LYS A 10 -11.26 3.77 -10.64
C LYS A 10 -9.99 3.53 -11.44
N LEU A 11 -9.02 4.44 -11.38
CA LEU A 11 -7.74 4.29 -12.07
C LEU A 11 -6.92 3.13 -11.49
N SER A 12 -7.00 2.88 -10.20
CA SER A 12 -6.23 1.84 -9.52
C SER A 12 -6.93 0.47 -9.50
N VAL A 13 -8.11 0.30 -10.12
CA VAL A 13 -8.84 -0.99 -10.14
C VAL A 13 -7.97 -2.13 -10.65
N MET A 14 -7.20 -1.92 -11.71
CA MET A 14 -6.32 -2.94 -12.26
C MET A 14 -5.24 -3.36 -11.24
N MET A 15 -4.64 -2.39 -10.53
CA MET A 15 -3.69 -2.68 -9.45
C MET A 15 -4.36 -3.29 -8.23
N SER A 16 -5.61 -2.97 -7.95
CA SER A 16 -6.37 -3.59 -6.86
C SER A 16 -6.57 -5.09 -7.10
N ILE A 17 -6.76 -5.52 -8.34
CA ILE A 17 -6.84 -6.95 -8.68
C ILE A 17 -5.52 -7.64 -8.35
N PHE A 18 -4.38 -7.10 -8.78
CA PHE A 18 -3.06 -7.60 -8.37
C PHE A 18 -2.87 -7.55 -6.85
N GLY A 19 -3.40 -6.51 -6.21
CA GLY A 19 -3.40 -6.35 -4.76
C GLY A 19 -4.14 -7.44 -4.00
N PHE A 20 -5.07 -8.17 -4.60
CA PHE A 20 -5.69 -9.34 -3.99
C PHE A 20 -4.86 -10.62 -4.16
N PHE A 21 -4.12 -10.77 -5.24
CA PHE A 21 -3.27 -11.94 -5.44
C PHE A 21 -2.03 -11.93 -4.53
N PHE A 22 -1.43 -10.80 -4.30
CA PHE A 22 -0.22 -10.68 -3.49
C PHE A 22 -0.42 -11.15 -2.03
N PRO A 23 -1.49 -10.78 -1.30
CA PRO A 23 -1.79 -11.31 0.02
C PRO A 23 -1.92 -12.83 0.05
N VAL A 24 -2.41 -13.47 -1.03
CA VAL A 24 -2.49 -14.92 -1.13
C VAL A 24 -1.10 -15.55 -1.04
N PHE A 25 -0.13 -15.04 -1.81
CA PHE A 25 1.24 -15.54 -1.77
C PHE A 25 1.91 -15.34 -0.41
N ILE A 26 1.80 -14.15 0.15
CA ILE A 26 2.40 -13.83 1.45
C ILE A 26 1.75 -14.63 2.57
N SER A 27 0.43 -14.80 2.55
CA SER A 27 -0.28 -15.61 3.54
C SER A 27 0.11 -17.08 3.46
N LEU A 28 0.30 -17.63 2.25
CA LEU A 28 0.81 -18.99 2.06
C LEU A 28 2.25 -19.15 2.57
N ALA A 29 3.10 -18.17 2.31
CA ALA A 29 4.47 -18.16 2.79
C ALA A 29 4.52 -18.09 4.32
N GLY A 30 3.81 -17.13 4.93
CA GLY A 30 3.76 -16.94 6.37
C GLY A 30 3.19 -18.14 7.14
N LEU A 31 2.15 -18.79 6.60
CA LEU A 31 1.52 -19.94 7.26
C LEU A 31 2.31 -21.26 7.10
N LYS A 32 3.13 -21.40 6.05
CA LYS A 32 3.94 -22.62 5.80
C LYS A 32 5.31 -22.60 6.48
N THR A 33 5.84 -21.42 6.71
CA THR A 33 7.13 -21.28 7.36
C THR A 33 6.96 -21.43 8.88
N SER A 34 7.65 -22.41 9.46
CA SER A 34 7.79 -22.57 10.92
C SER A 34 8.74 -21.53 11.53
N ILE A 35 8.67 -20.32 11.02
CA ILE A 35 9.45 -19.17 11.43
C ILE A 35 8.84 -18.60 12.74
N ARG A 36 9.63 -17.90 13.52
CA ARG A 36 9.16 -17.28 14.76
C ARG A 36 7.97 -16.37 14.48
N ALA A 37 6.99 -16.34 15.39
CA ALA A 37 5.77 -15.52 15.27
C ALA A 37 6.05 -14.06 14.87
N PHE A 38 7.11 -13.48 15.40
CA PHE A 38 7.54 -12.11 15.10
C PHE A 38 7.90 -11.90 13.62
N GLU A 39 8.56 -12.84 12.99
CA GLU A 39 8.97 -12.75 11.58
C GLU A 39 7.75 -12.86 10.66
N VAL A 40 6.77 -13.69 11.01
CA VAL A 40 5.51 -13.84 10.27
C VAL A 40 4.69 -12.55 10.32
N ASN A 41 4.60 -11.92 11.49
CA ASN A 41 3.88 -10.66 11.66
C ASN A 41 4.53 -9.53 10.83
N ILE A 42 5.86 -9.45 10.80
CA ILE A 42 6.56 -8.49 9.93
C ILE A 42 6.23 -8.73 8.45
N MET A 43 6.12 -9.98 8.01
CA MET A 43 5.73 -10.30 6.62
C MET A 43 4.34 -9.77 6.29
N TYR A 44 3.36 -9.88 7.20
CA TYR A 44 2.01 -9.35 7.00
C TYR A 44 2.00 -7.81 6.96
N VAL A 45 2.74 -7.17 7.86
CA VAL A 45 2.91 -5.71 7.87
C VAL A 45 3.52 -5.22 6.56
N LEU A 46 4.61 -5.87 6.11
CA LEU A 46 5.26 -5.53 4.85
C LEU A 46 4.34 -5.79 3.64
N ALA A 47 3.54 -6.85 3.67
CA ALA A 47 2.57 -7.12 2.61
C ALA A 47 1.55 -5.98 2.48
N ILE A 48 0.93 -5.56 3.58
CA ILE A 48 -0.04 -4.44 3.60
C ILE A 48 0.63 -3.17 3.10
N PHE A 49 1.84 -2.88 3.59
CA PHE A 49 2.61 -1.70 3.20
C PHE A 49 2.90 -1.69 1.69
N MET A 50 3.45 -2.78 1.16
CA MET A 50 3.85 -2.89 -0.24
C MET A 50 2.68 -2.73 -1.20
N ILE A 51 1.56 -3.44 -0.94
CA ILE A 51 0.38 -3.37 -1.81
C ILE A 51 -0.19 -1.96 -1.81
N THR A 52 -0.31 -1.35 -0.63
CA THR A 52 -0.80 0.02 -0.50
C THR A 52 0.11 0.99 -1.23
N TYR A 53 1.43 0.84 -1.07
CA TYR A 53 2.43 1.65 -1.76
C TYR A 53 2.31 1.54 -3.28
N PHE A 54 2.28 0.33 -3.84
CA PHE A 54 2.17 0.12 -5.28
C PHE A 54 0.86 0.68 -5.86
N SER A 55 -0.25 0.52 -5.15
CA SER A 55 -1.55 1.04 -5.59
C SER A 55 -1.56 2.57 -5.67
N ILE A 56 -0.99 3.24 -4.69
CA ILE A 56 -0.89 4.70 -4.67
C ILE A 56 0.14 5.19 -5.69
N MET A 57 1.28 4.52 -5.79
CA MET A 57 2.30 4.84 -6.78
C MET A 57 1.74 4.76 -8.21
N TYR A 58 0.94 3.73 -8.50
CA TYR A 58 0.28 3.57 -9.80
C TYR A 58 -0.70 4.72 -10.07
N SER A 59 -1.55 5.07 -9.09
CA SER A 59 -2.48 6.21 -9.21
C SER A 59 -1.74 7.53 -9.45
N ASN A 60 -0.68 7.78 -8.68
CA ASN A 60 0.12 9.00 -8.82
C ASN A 60 0.90 9.04 -10.14
N GLY A 61 1.43 7.91 -10.61
CA GLY A 61 2.11 7.80 -11.90
C GLY A 61 1.17 8.06 -13.07
N TYR A 62 -0.10 7.63 -12.96
CA TYR A 62 -1.12 7.94 -13.96
C TYR A 62 -1.47 9.44 -13.99
N ASP A 63 -1.56 10.07 -12.82
CA ASP A 63 -1.78 11.51 -12.70
C ASP A 63 -0.64 12.31 -13.35
N GLN A 64 0.61 11.92 -13.13
CA GLN A 64 1.79 12.55 -13.76
C GLN A 64 1.79 12.36 -15.27
N LYS A 65 1.55 11.13 -15.75
CA LYS A 65 1.52 10.83 -17.19
C LYS A 65 0.48 11.66 -17.94
N ASN A 66 -0.68 11.87 -17.33
CA ASN A 66 -1.77 12.64 -17.94
C ASN A 66 -1.73 14.14 -17.59
N LYS A 67 -0.69 14.60 -16.91
CA LYS A 67 -0.56 16.00 -16.45
C LYS A 67 -1.82 16.48 -15.71
N SER A 68 -2.41 15.58 -14.90
CA SER A 68 -3.66 15.85 -14.17
C SER A 68 -3.53 17.03 -13.21
N ASP A 69 -2.35 17.29 -12.68
CA ASP A 69 -2.00 18.42 -11.81
C ASP A 69 -2.17 19.76 -12.54
N ILE A 70 -1.83 19.86 -13.81
CA ILE A 70 -2.03 21.08 -14.62
C ILE A 70 -3.53 21.32 -14.76
N ILE A 71 -4.29 20.26 -15.08
CA ILE A 71 -5.74 20.33 -15.23
C ILE A 71 -6.41 20.70 -13.89
N LEU A 72 -6.00 20.06 -12.80
CA LEU A 72 -6.54 20.33 -11.46
C LEU A 72 -6.23 21.75 -10.97
N ASN A 73 -5.07 22.31 -11.33
CA ASN A 73 -4.70 23.67 -11.00
C ASN A 73 -5.49 24.73 -11.81
N SER A 74 -6.05 24.36 -12.97
CA SER A 74 -6.91 25.24 -13.77
C SER A 74 -8.36 25.29 -13.24
N PHE A 75 -8.78 24.33 -12.41
CA PHE A 75 -10.07 24.35 -11.75
C PHE A 75 -10.03 25.16 -10.44
N PRO A 76 -11.14 25.78 -10.02
CA PRO A 76 -11.23 26.49 -8.74
C PRO A 76 -11.33 25.51 -7.56
N ILE A 77 -10.37 24.58 -7.45
CA ILE A 77 -10.30 23.58 -6.39
C ILE A 77 -9.25 24.00 -5.38
N ASN A 78 -9.58 23.93 -4.10
CA ASN A 78 -8.63 24.24 -3.04
C ASN A 78 -7.52 23.16 -3.00
N LYS A 79 -6.25 23.59 -3.04
CA LYS A 79 -5.10 22.68 -2.94
C LYS A 79 -5.16 21.76 -1.70
N LYS A 80 -5.72 22.25 -0.59
CA LYS A 80 -5.93 21.45 0.61
C LYS A 80 -6.86 20.25 0.38
N ASP A 81 -7.85 20.41 -0.50
CA ASP A 81 -8.78 19.31 -0.81
C ASP A 81 -8.14 18.22 -1.67
N ILE A 82 -7.18 18.60 -2.53
CA ILE A 82 -6.39 17.64 -3.29
C ILE A 82 -5.54 16.80 -2.34
N VAL A 83 -4.83 17.44 -1.42
CA VAL A 83 -3.99 16.75 -0.41
C VAL A 83 -4.84 15.84 0.48
N ARG A 84 -5.96 16.34 1.01
CA ARG A 84 -6.90 15.55 1.82
C ARG A 84 -7.44 14.34 1.04
N GLY A 85 -7.72 14.51 -0.25
CA GLY A 85 -8.15 13.41 -1.12
C GLY A 85 -7.11 12.30 -1.21
N LYS A 86 -5.83 12.64 -1.34
CA LYS A 86 -4.73 11.65 -1.38
C LYS A 86 -4.56 10.90 -0.05
N TYR A 87 -4.68 11.59 1.09
CA TYR A 87 -4.65 10.91 2.41
C TYR A 87 -5.87 10.02 2.63
N LEU A 88 -7.06 10.43 2.18
CA LEU A 88 -8.25 9.57 2.23
C LEU A 88 -8.09 8.33 1.37
N LEU A 89 -7.52 8.47 0.18
CA LEU A 89 -7.22 7.35 -0.70
C LEU A 89 -6.25 6.35 -0.03
N LEU A 90 -5.20 6.85 0.63
CA LEU A 90 -4.27 6.06 1.42
C LEU A 90 -5.00 5.22 2.49
N LEU A 91 -5.88 5.86 3.27
CA LEU A 91 -6.64 5.18 4.32
C LEU A 91 -7.59 4.12 3.74
N ILE A 92 -8.26 4.41 2.63
CA ILE A 92 -9.16 3.46 1.97
C ILE A 92 -8.38 2.22 1.51
N PHE A 93 -7.26 2.39 0.81
CA PHE A 93 -6.45 1.26 0.35
C PHE A 93 -5.87 0.47 1.51
N SER A 94 -5.33 1.14 2.53
CA SER A 94 -4.76 0.45 3.69
C SER A 94 -5.80 -0.40 4.42
N ILE A 95 -7.03 0.09 4.57
CA ILE A 95 -8.14 -0.67 5.18
C ILE A 95 -8.54 -1.87 4.31
N ILE A 96 -8.72 -1.67 3.00
CA ILE A 96 -9.12 -2.73 2.07
C ILE A 96 -8.08 -3.87 2.08
N TYR A 97 -6.80 -3.54 1.97
CA TYR A 97 -5.75 -4.55 1.93
C TYR A 97 -5.51 -5.23 3.29
N SER A 98 -5.67 -4.50 4.38
CA SER A 98 -5.63 -5.09 5.73
C SER A 98 -6.74 -6.12 5.93
N ILE A 99 -7.97 -5.79 5.55
CA ILE A 99 -9.10 -6.73 5.59
C ILE A 99 -8.82 -7.94 4.70
N SER A 100 -8.25 -7.73 3.51
CA SER A 100 -7.91 -8.81 2.59
C SER A 100 -6.88 -9.77 3.18
N VAL A 101 -5.81 -9.26 3.80
CA VAL A 101 -4.76 -10.09 4.43
C VAL A 101 -5.34 -10.89 5.59
N ILE A 102 -6.11 -10.26 6.49
CA ILE A 102 -6.77 -10.96 7.61
C ILE A 102 -7.73 -12.03 7.10
N ALA A 103 -8.58 -11.70 6.12
CA ALA A 103 -9.56 -12.65 5.59
C ALA A 103 -8.88 -13.86 4.94
N ILE A 104 -7.86 -13.64 4.11
CA ILE A 104 -7.15 -14.71 3.41
C ILE A 104 -6.40 -15.63 4.39
N THR A 105 -5.70 -15.07 5.38
CA THR A 105 -4.99 -15.87 6.39
C THR A 105 -5.95 -16.75 7.20
N ASN A 106 -7.09 -16.21 7.62
CA ASN A 106 -8.11 -16.97 8.35
C ASN A 106 -8.74 -18.06 7.47
N VAL A 107 -9.06 -17.78 6.21
CA VAL A 107 -9.60 -18.77 5.27
C VAL A 107 -8.60 -19.93 5.08
N PHE A 108 -7.32 -19.65 4.94
CA PHE A 108 -6.31 -20.69 4.79
C PHE A 108 -6.17 -21.58 6.01
N ILE A 109 -6.27 -21.02 7.22
CA ILE A 109 -6.28 -21.80 8.46
C ILE A 109 -7.50 -22.71 8.52
N LEU A 110 -8.69 -22.20 8.17
CA LEU A 110 -9.92 -22.98 8.10
C LEU A 110 -9.85 -24.13 7.08
N LEU A 111 -9.16 -23.92 5.97
CA LEU A 111 -8.90 -24.96 4.97
C LEU A 111 -7.81 -25.96 5.38
N GLY A 112 -7.22 -25.80 6.56
CA GLY A 112 -6.14 -26.68 7.05
C GLY A 112 -4.79 -26.45 6.37
N ILE A 113 -4.65 -25.36 5.62
CA ILE A 113 -3.40 -24.95 4.98
C ILE A 113 -2.59 -24.17 6.03
N GLY A 114 -1.46 -24.73 6.47
CA GLY A 114 -0.58 -24.06 7.45
C GLY A 114 -0.94 -24.34 8.91
N LYS A 115 -1.07 -25.62 9.27
CA LYS A 115 -1.40 -26.12 10.63
C LYS A 115 -0.48 -25.65 11.78
N GLY A 116 0.50 -24.83 11.56
CA GLY A 116 1.42 -24.32 12.59
C GLY A 116 1.65 -22.80 12.50
N GLY A 117 1.07 -22.13 11.51
CA GLY A 117 1.24 -20.69 11.31
C GLY A 117 0.23 -19.86 12.11
N GLN A 118 0.60 -18.61 12.40
CA GLN A 118 -0.28 -17.66 13.04
C GLN A 118 -0.98 -16.79 11.96
N PRO A 119 -2.30 -16.53 12.10
CA PRO A 119 -3.00 -15.62 11.21
C PRO A 119 -2.54 -14.18 11.46
N ALA A 120 -2.77 -13.32 10.48
CA ALA A 120 -2.59 -11.88 10.66
C ALA A 120 -3.54 -11.35 11.74
N ASP A 121 -3.01 -10.56 12.66
CA ASP A 121 -3.74 -9.99 13.78
C ASP A 121 -4.02 -8.49 13.54
N ILE A 122 -4.91 -7.94 14.36
CA ILE A 122 -5.26 -6.51 14.33
C ILE A 122 -4.05 -5.62 14.66
N TRP A 123 -3.10 -6.13 15.45
CA TRP A 123 -1.85 -5.43 15.76
C TRP A 123 -0.96 -5.25 14.54
N ASP A 124 -0.94 -6.21 13.61
CA ASP A 124 -0.21 -6.11 12.35
C ASP A 124 -0.78 -4.97 11.48
N VAL A 125 -2.11 -4.84 11.47
CA VAL A 125 -2.81 -3.76 10.77
C VAL A 125 -2.46 -2.40 11.36
N ILE A 126 -2.54 -2.27 12.69
CA ILE A 126 -2.23 -1.01 13.39
C ILE A 126 -0.78 -0.60 13.10
N PHE A 127 0.15 -1.55 13.16
CA PHE A 127 1.56 -1.31 12.87
C PHE A 127 1.79 -0.90 11.41
N ALA A 128 1.17 -1.61 10.47
CA ALA A 128 1.24 -1.28 9.04
C ALA A 128 0.67 0.12 8.74
N MET A 129 -0.48 0.48 9.35
CA MET A 129 -1.07 1.80 9.17
C MET A 129 -0.18 2.92 9.70
N ASN A 130 0.42 2.74 10.89
CA ASN A 130 1.37 3.72 11.43
C ASN A 130 2.58 3.90 10.52
N LEU A 131 3.15 2.80 10.03
CA LEU A 131 4.30 2.82 9.12
C LEU A 131 3.95 3.53 7.80
N LEU A 132 2.76 3.26 7.23
CA LEU A 132 2.25 3.94 6.04
C LEU A 132 2.09 5.45 6.28
N LEU A 133 1.51 5.86 7.41
CA LEU A 133 1.32 7.29 7.72
C LEU A 133 2.65 8.02 7.87
N ILE A 134 3.63 7.43 8.54
CA ILE A 134 4.98 8.00 8.65
C ILE A 134 5.62 8.12 7.27
N PHE A 135 5.57 7.06 6.46
CA PHE A 135 6.13 7.06 5.11
C PHE A 135 5.48 8.13 4.22
N TYR A 136 4.15 8.21 4.19
CA TYR A 136 3.44 9.16 3.34
C TYR A 136 3.50 10.59 3.86
N SER A 137 3.82 10.82 5.12
CA SER A 137 4.14 12.17 5.63
C SER A 137 5.39 12.78 4.98
N ILE A 138 6.31 11.93 4.52
CA ILE A 138 7.52 12.32 3.79
C ILE A 138 7.26 12.30 2.28
N TYR A 139 6.57 11.27 1.79
CA TYR A 139 6.32 11.05 0.37
C TYR A 139 5.49 12.16 -0.29
N TYR A 140 4.36 12.55 0.31
CA TYR A 140 3.48 13.55 -0.29
C TYR A 140 4.09 14.94 -0.41
N PRO A 141 4.83 15.50 0.55
CA PRO A 141 5.56 16.75 0.35
C PRO A 141 6.52 16.71 -0.85
N ILE A 142 7.22 15.59 -1.06
CA ILE A 142 8.11 15.42 -2.22
C ILE A 142 7.29 15.33 -3.51
N TYR A 143 6.18 14.60 -3.50
CA TYR A 143 5.26 14.45 -4.63
C TYR A 143 4.74 15.79 -5.13
N PHE A 144 4.29 16.67 -4.21
CA PHE A 144 3.71 17.96 -4.56
C PHE A 144 4.73 19.05 -4.89
N LYS A 145 6.01 18.88 -4.51
CA LYS A 145 7.05 19.90 -4.68
C LYS A 145 7.84 19.74 -5.99
N SER A 146 8.04 18.54 -6.51
CA SER A 146 9.00 18.29 -7.59
C SER A 146 8.49 17.23 -8.57
N GLU A 147 8.43 17.60 -9.85
CA GLU A 147 8.08 16.66 -10.94
C GLU A 147 9.11 15.52 -11.08
N ASN A 148 10.40 15.79 -10.87
CA ASN A 148 11.47 14.80 -11.00
C ASN A 148 11.88 14.14 -9.66
N GLY A 149 11.63 14.77 -8.53
CA GLY A 149 12.01 14.26 -7.21
C GLY A 149 11.32 12.95 -6.85
N LEU A 150 10.13 12.74 -7.39
CA LEU A 150 9.38 11.52 -7.16
C LEU A 150 10.01 10.29 -7.84
N ALA A 151 10.53 10.44 -9.04
CA ALA A 151 11.22 9.37 -9.75
C ALA A 151 12.45 8.90 -8.96
N THR A 152 13.25 9.85 -8.47
CA THR A 152 14.43 9.56 -7.64
C THR A 152 14.03 8.93 -6.30
N PHE A 153 12.99 9.44 -5.66
CA PHE A 153 12.50 8.88 -4.39
C PHE A 153 11.98 7.44 -4.57
N ASN A 154 11.20 7.18 -5.62
CA ASN A 154 10.73 5.83 -5.93
C ASN A 154 11.90 4.88 -6.24
N GLN A 155 12.93 5.32 -6.95
CA GLN A 155 14.13 4.53 -7.18
C GLN A 155 14.84 4.15 -5.87
N LEU A 156 14.97 5.09 -4.92
CA LEU A 156 15.53 4.81 -3.60
C LEU A 156 14.68 3.78 -2.83
N VAL A 157 13.36 3.92 -2.86
CA VAL A 157 12.46 2.95 -2.22
C VAL A 157 12.59 1.57 -2.86
N TYR A 158 12.65 1.47 -4.19
CA TYR A 158 12.89 0.19 -4.86
C TYR A 158 14.23 -0.43 -4.48
N MET A 159 15.31 0.36 -4.42
CA MET A 159 16.61 -0.14 -3.95
C MET A 159 16.54 -0.68 -2.53
N LEU A 160 15.88 0.02 -1.61
CA LEU A 160 15.69 -0.45 -0.23
C LEU A 160 14.91 -1.76 -0.18
N ILE A 161 13.83 -1.88 -0.96
CA ILE A 161 13.01 -3.09 -1.05
C ILE A 161 13.82 -4.30 -1.56
N ILE A 162 14.66 -4.09 -2.59
CA ILE A 162 15.49 -5.16 -3.17
C ILE A 162 16.64 -5.55 -2.25
N LEU A 163 17.20 -4.60 -1.50
CA LEU A 163 18.31 -4.86 -0.58
C LEU A 163 17.87 -5.52 0.74
N THR A 164 16.63 -5.31 1.16
CA THR A 164 16.12 -5.86 2.43
C THR A 164 16.28 -7.39 2.54
N PRO A 165 15.91 -8.22 1.55
CA PRO A 165 16.10 -9.67 1.64
C PRO A 165 17.57 -10.11 1.50
N ALA A 166 18.48 -9.24 1.10
CA ALA A 166 19.91 -9.54 1.02
C ALA A 166 20.65 -9.26 2.33
N ILE A 167 19.99 -8.56 3.28
CA ILE A 167 20.56 -8.17 4.57
C ILE A 167 20.02 -9.06 5.70
N LEU A 168 18.87 -9.70 5.49
CA LEU A 168 18.25 -10.69 6.37
C LEU A 168 18.74 -12.12 6.07
#